data_b315b99a7ee5c2ac2676d4e0807e676a
#
_entry.id   b315b99a7ee5c2ac2676d4e0807e676a
#
_cell.length_a   1.000
_cell.length_b   1.000
_cell.length_c   1.000
_cell.angle_alpha   90.00
_cell.angle_beta   90.00
_cell.angle_gamma   90.00
#
_symmetry.space_group_name_H-M   'P 1'
#
loop_
_entity.id
_entity.type
_entity.pdbx_description
1 polymer ?
#
loop_
_entity_poly.entity_id
_entity_poly.type
_entity_poly.pdbx_seq_one_letter_code
_entity_poly.pdbx_strand_id
1 'polypeptide(L)'
;MRGTAALRHHIAAALNELIQKLPTATTVIALAFAVALFRHWRKQKEATHLAWWTLGIILYGAGTLTESAHAFLGWNEWIFRAWYIAGALLGAAPLAQGTVYLLLRKKTANQLSLVLLIAIMAGSICVLASPIDYTKVDVNRLTGSVFLWQWVRWFSPFINLYALVFLAGGAIYSAWRYGKQQSSANRCAGNVLIAAGALLPGIGGTFTRFGHTEWLYVTELFALILIWLGYALIKNDPGPTIHAVTRRAADGKLGLN
;
A
#
# COMPACT_ATOMS: atom_id res chain seq x y z
N MET A 1 17.28 22.64 36.03
CA MET A 1 16.21 21.66 35.75
C MET A 1 14.99 22.18 34.98
N ARG A 2 14.53 23.44 35.14
CA ARG A 2 13.36 24.01 34.42
C ARG A 2 13.59 24.21 32.92
N GLY A 3 14.80 24.56 32.49
CA GLY A 3 15.10 24.78 31.04
C GLY A 3 15.07 23.54 30.16
N THR A 4 15.47 22.37 30.71
CA THR A 4 15.46 21.08 29.97
C THR A 4 14.05 20.54 29.76
N ALA A 5 13.11 20.82 30.68
CA ALA A 5 11.72 20.42 30.54
C ALA A 5 10.99 21.26 29.46
N ALA A 6 11.20 22.59 29.45
CA ALA A 6 10.65 23.48 28.44
C ALA A 6 11.17 23.14 27.03
N LEU A 7 12.47 22.88 26.88
CA LEU A 7 13.08 22.47 25.62
C LEU A 7 12.49 21.14 25.10
N ARG A 8 12.33 20.14 25.96
CA ARG A 8 11.69 18.88 25.61
C ARG A 8 10.24 19.07 25.14
N HIS A 9 9.49 19.98 25.79
CA HIS A 9 8.11 20.29 25.40
C HIS A 9 8.04 20.94 24.01
N HIS A 10 8.93 21.89 23.72
CA HIS A 10 9.04 22.53 22.41
C HIS A 10 9.44 21.54 21.31
N ILE A 11 10.40 20.67 21.58
CA ILE A 11 10.83 19.62 20.61
C ILE A 11 9.67 18.66 20.34
N ALA A 12 8.97 18.18 21.38
CA ALA A 12 7.82 17.28 21.22
C ALA A 12 6.68 17.92 20.42
N ALA A 13 6.37 19.20 20.66
CA ALA A 13 5.36 19.92 19.91
C ALA A 13 5.75 20.08 18.42
N ALA A 14 7.00 20.46 18.14
CA ALA A 14 7.51 20.60 16.77
C ALA A 14 7.52 19.25 16.05
N LEU A 15 7.88 18.15 16.73
CA LEU A 15 7.84 16.81 16.18
C LEU A 15 6.41 16.39 15.83
N ASN A 16 5.45 16.63 16.70
CA ASN A 16 4.04 16.31 16.45
C ASN A 16 3.49 17.11 15.26
N GLU A 17 3.82 18.38 15.16
CA GLU A 17 3.43 19.20 14.00
C GLU A 17 4.03 18.68 12.69
N LEU A 18 5.29 18.25 12.71
CA LEU A 18 5.94 17.65 11.55
C LEU A 18 5.27 16.33 11.15
N ILE A 19 4.98 15.48 12.12
CA ILE A 19 4.33 14.17 11.88
C ILE A 19 2.94 14.34 11.27
N GLN A 20 2.16 15.32 11.72
CA GLN A 20 0.85 15.62 11.14
C GLN A 20 0.91 16.08 9.68
N LYS A 21 2.06 16.55 9.21
CA LYS A 21 2.29 16.92 7.80
C LYS A 21 2.76 15.74 6.92
N LEU A 22 3.11 14.58 7.51
CA LEU A 22 3.56 13.41 6.75
C LEU A 22 2.54 12.91 5.73
N PRO A 23 1.22 12.82 6.02
CA PRO A 23 0.24 12.41 5.02
C PRO A 23 0.25 13.28 3.76
N THR A 24 0.51 14.59 3.90
CA THR A 24 0.64 15.50 2.75
C THR A 24 1.85 15.14 1.89
N ALA A 25 2.99 14.89 2.52
CA ALA A 25 4.20 14.45 1.79
C ALA A 25 3.96 13.11 1.10
N THR A 26 3.33 12.16 1.80
CA THR A 26 2.97 10.85 1.24
C THR A 26 2.03 10.98 0.04
N THR A 27 1.04 11.88 0.10
CA THR A 27 0.12 12.17 -1.01
C THR A 27 0.87 12.69 -2.24
N VAL A 28 1.81 13.62 -2.07
CA VAL A 28 2.61 14.16 -3.18
C VAL A 28 3.48 13.07 -3.81
N ILE A 29 4.12 12.23 -2.99
CA ILE A 29 4.93 11.11 -3.46
C ILE A 29 4.04 10.08 -4.17
N ALA A 30 2.84 9.78 -3.64
CA ALA A 30 1.88 8.87 -4.28
C ALA A 30 1.46 9.39 -5.65
N LEU A 31 1.18 10.69 -5.79
CA LEU A 31 0.83 11.29 -7.08
C LEU A 31 1.99 11.15 -8.09
N ALA A 32 3.22 11.44 -7.69
CA ALA A 32 4.38 11.30 -8.55
C ALA A 32 4.58 9.83 -8.98
N PHE A 33 4.43 8.88 -8.06
CA PHE A 33 4.53 7.46 -8.36
C PHE A 33 3.38 6.97 -9.25
N ALA A 34 2.14 7.42 -9.01
CA ALA A 34 0.99 7.10 -9.86
C ALA A 34 1.21 7.58 -11.31
N VAL A 35 1.75 8.79 -11.49
CA VAL A 35 2.11 9.31 -12.82
C VAL A 35 3.20 8.45 -13.48
N ALA A 36 4.21 8.02 -12.72
CA ALA A 36 5.27 7.14 -13.25
C ALA A 36 4.72 5.78 -13.69
N LEU A 37 3.83 5.16 -12.90
CA LEU A 37 3.15 3.90 -13.23
C LEU A 37 2.21 4.06 -14.42
N PHE A 38 1.41 5.13 -14.44
CA PHE A 38 0.48 5.43 -15.53
C PHE A 38 1.22 5.60 -16.86
N ARG A 39 2.33 6.35 -16.88
CA ARG A 39 3.18 6.51 -18.06
C ARG A 39 3.76 5.17 -18.52
N HIS A 40 4.14 4.30 -17.60
CA HIS A 40 4.62 2.96 -17.94
C HIS A 40 3.50 2.09 -18.51
N TRP A 41 2.33 2.07 -17.87
CA TRP A 41 1.15 1.38 -18.38
C TRP A 41 0.74 1.87 -19.77
N ARG A 42 0.73 3.19 -20.01
CA ARG A 42 0.42 3.76 -21.34
C ARG A 42 1.33 3.23 -22.45
N LYS A 43 2.57 2.89 -22.12
CA LYS A 43 3.55 2.29 -23.07
C LYS A 43 3.30 0.79 -23.26
N GLN A 44 2.71 0.12 -22.29
CA GLN A 44 2.46 -1.33 -22.26
C GLN A 44 0.99 -1.61 -21.94
N LYS A 45 0.07 -1.19 -22.82
CA LYS A 45 -1.38 -1.22 -22.59
C LYS A 45 -1.95 -2.59 -22.23
N GLU A 46 -1.32 -3.68 -22.67
CA GLU A 46 -1.73 -5.05 -22.34
C GLU A 46 -1.29 -5.51 -20.94
N ALA A 47 -0.44 -4.74 -20.28
CA ALA A 47 0.05 -5.05 -18.95
C ALA A 47 -1.00 -4.71 -17.88
N THR A 48 -2.02 -5.56 -17.73
CA THR A 48 -3.13 -5.38 -16.77
C THR A 48 -2.65 -5.15 -15.35
N HIS A 49 -1.53 -5.75 -14.94
CA HIS A 49 -0.94 -5.55 -13.63
C HIS A 49 -0.52 -4.09 -13.39
N LEU A 50 -0.01 -3.39 -14.43
CA LEU A 50 0.36 -1.97 -14.30
C LEU A 50 -0.86 -1.06 -14.13
N ALA A 51 -2.00 -1.39 -14.76
CA ALA A 51 -3.25 -0.67 -14.57
C ALA A 51 -3.73 -0.79 -13.10
N TRP A 52 -3.71 -2.01 -12.55
CA TRP A 52 -4.08 -2.27 -11.17
C TRP A 52 -3.12 -1.60 -10.17
N TRP A 53 -1.81 -1.61 -10.44
CA TRP A 53 -0.84 -0.92 -9.59
C TRP A 53 -1.02 0.60 -9.66
N THR A 54 -1.30 1.15 -10.85
CA THR A 54 -1.62 2.58 -10.99
C THR A 54 -2.83 2.95 -10.16
N LEU A 55 -3.93 2.18 -10.28
CA LEU A 55 -5.14 2.37 -9.48
C LEU A 55 -4.84 2.26 -7.98
N GLY A 56 -4.05 1.27 -7.59
CA GLY A 56 -3.67 1.06 -6.18
C GLY A 56 -2.92 2.24 -5.59
N ILE A 57 -1.96 2.81 -6.32
CA ILE A 57 -1.22 3.99 -5.85
C ILE A 57 -2.10 5.25 -5.84
N ILE A 58 -3.02 5.41 -6.79
CA ILE A 58 -4.00 6.51 -6.77
C ILE A 58 -4.88 6.43 -5.51
N LEU A 59 -5.39 5.24 -5.19
CA LEU A 59 -6.23 5.03 -4.01
C LEU A 59 -5.44 5.16 -2.70
N TYR A 60 -4.19 4.74 -2.69
CA TYR A 60 -3.28 4.99 -1.57
C TYR A 60 -3.10 6.49 -1.33
N GLY A 61 -2.82 7.25 -2.40
CA GLY A 61 -2.74 8.70 -2.34
C GLY A 61 -4.06 9.36 -1.94
N ALA A 62 -5.21 8.82 -2.33
CA ALA A 62 -6.52 9.31 -1.88
C ALA A 62 -6.72 9.08 -0.38
N GLY A 63 -6.28 7.94 0.18
CA GLY A 63 -6.29 7.68 1.62
C GLY A 63 -5.47 8.72 2.38
N THR A 64 -4.21 8.92 2.00
CA THR A 64 -3.34 9.90 2.67
C THR A 64 -3.77 11.35 2.42
N LEU A 65 -4.43 11.65 1.30
CA LEU A 65 -5.04 12.96 1.04
C LEU A 65 -6.19 13.24 2.02
N THR A 66 -7.03 12.25 2.32
CA THR A 66 -8.11 12.41 3.31
C THR A 66 -7.57 12.56 4.73
N GLU A 67 -6.45 11.93 5.07
CA GLU A 67 -5.74 12.16 6.33
C GLU A 67 -5.19 13.60 6.42
N SER A 68 -4.59 14.09 5.32
CA SER A 68 -4.17 15.48 5.23
C SER A 68 -5.37 16.43 5.38
N ALA A 69 -6.47 16.15 4.68
CA ALA A 69 -7.68 16.96 4.78
C ALA A 69 -8.22 16.98 6.22
N HIS A 70 -8.21 15.85 6.91
CA HIS A 70 -8.58 15.78 8.33
C HIS A 70 -7.65 16.62 9.21
N ALA A 71 -6.34 16.58 8.98
CA ALA A 71 -5.38 17.35 9.76
C ALA A 71 -5.55 18.86 9.61
N PHE A 72 -5.95 19.36 8.42
CA PHE A 72 -6.14 20.79 8.16
C PHE A 72 -7.56 21.30 8.42
N LEU A 73 -8.59 20.49 8.13
CA LEU A 73 -9.99 20.89 8.17
C LEU A 73 -10.73 20.35 9.40
N GLY A 74 -10.08 19.48 10.17
CA GLY A 74 -10.69 18.77 11.29
C GLY A 74 -11.58 17.61 10.85
N TRP A 75 -12.28 17.04 11.82
CA TRP A 75 -13.17 15.90 11.58
C TRP A 75 -14.40 16.33 10.78
N ASN A 76 -14.65 15.57 9.70
CA ASN A 76 -15.84 15.71 8.86
C ASN A 76 -16.30 14.33 8.43
N GLU A 77 -17.62 14.09 8.41
CA GLU A 77 -18.18 12.78 8.07
C GLU A 77 -17.76 12.29 6.68
N TRP A 78 -17.77 13.17 5.66
CA TRP A 78 -17.40 12.80 4.30
C TRP A 78 -15.91 12.51 4.15
N ILE A 79 -15.06 13.29 4.82
CA ILE A 79 -13.61 13.04 4.92
C ILE A 79 -13.37 11.68 5.58
N PHE A 80 -14.08 11.39 6.69
CA PHE A 80 -13.98 10.12 7.39
C PHE A 80 -14.41 8.94 6.50
N ARG A 81 -15.55 9.03 5.82
CA ARG A 81 -16.04 7.97 4.93
C ARG A 81 -15.10 7.74 3.76
N ALA A 82 -14.60 8.80 3.14
CA ALA A 82 -13.62 8.73 2.06
C ALA A 82 -12.31 8.09 2.54
N TRP A 83 -11.82 8.48 3.71
CA TRP A 83 -10.66 7.86 4.35
C TRP A 83 -10.87 6.37 4.61
N TYR A 84 -12.03 6.01 5.15
CA TYR A 84 -12.30 4.62 5.47
C TYR A 84 -12.36 3.74 4.20
N ILE A 85 -12.97 4.25 3.14
CA ILE A 85 -13.03 3.53 1.87
C ILE A 85 -11.66 3.48 1.20
N ALA A 86 -10.99 4.60 0.98
CA ALA A 86 -9.74 4.65 0.25
C ALA A 86 -8.55 4.04 1.02
N GLY A 87 -8.45 4.33 2.33
CA GLY A 87 -7.36 3.86 3.19
C GLY A 87 -7.65 2.52 3.84
N ALA A 88 -8.63 2.47 4.75
CA ALA A 88 -8.84 1.30 5.59
C ALA A 88 -9.47 0.10 4.86
N LEU A 89 -10.34 0.33 3.89
CA LEU A 89 -11.03 -0.73 3.14
C LEU A 89 -10.25 -1.15 1.90
N LEU A 90 -9.94 -0.22 0.99
CA LEU A 90 -9.24 -0.50 -0.27
C LEU A 90 -7.74 -0.73 -0.05
N GLY A 91 -7.09 0.14 0.71
CA GLY A 91 -5.70 0.02 1.10
C GLY A 91 -4.78 -0.50 -0.01
N ALA A 92 -4.15 -1.63 0.23
CA ALA A 92 -3.23 -2.29 -0.71
C ALA A 92 -3.90 -3.32 -1.64
N ALA A 93 -5.23 -3.51 -1.57
CA ALA A 93 -5.91 -4.58 -2.33
C ALA A 93 -5.78 -4.43 -3.85
N PRO A 94 -5.88 -3.25 -4.46
CA PRO A 94 -5.65 -3.10 -5.89
C PRO A 94 -4.18 -3.36 -6.29
N LEU A 95 -3.20 -3.03 -5.43
CA LEU A 95 -1.80 -3.39 -5.65
C LEU A 95 -1.61 -4.90 -5.63
N ALA A 96 -2.25 -5.59 -4.66
CA ALA A 96 -2.26 -7.04 -4.59
C ALA A 96 -2.88 -7.67 -5.85
N GLN A 97 -3.97 -7.11 -6.35
CA GLN A 97 -4.61 -7.57 -7.57
C GLN A 97 -3.67 -7.44 -8.78
N GLY A 98 -2.87 -6.40 -8.87
CA GLY A 98 -1.81 -6.30 -9.87
C GLY A 98 -0.80 -7.45 -9.76
N THR A 99 -0.39 -7.79 -8.56
CA THR A 99 0.51 -8.93 -8.32
C THR A 99 -0.14 -10.27 -8.68
N VAL A 100 -1.44 -10.43 -8.43
CA VAL A 100 -2.21 -11.60 -8.87
C VAL A 100 -2.14 -11.77 -10.39
N TYR A 101 -2.28 -10.69 -11.17
CA TYR A 101 -2.13 -10.75 -12.64
C TYR A 101 -0.71 -11.08 -13.11
N LEU A 102 0.31 -10.82 -12.29
CA LEU A 102 1.69 -11.22 -12.60
C LEU A 102 1.98 -12.70 -12.29
N LEU A 103 1.36 -13.24 -11.24
CA LEU A 103 1.73 -14.55 -10.70
C LEU A 103 0.78 -15.67 -11.13
N LEU A 104 -0.48 -15.35 -11.40
CA LEU A 104 -1.51 -16.35 -11.67
C LEU A 104 -1.98 -16.31 -13.13
N ARG A 105 -2.64 -17.39 -13.54
CA ARG A 105 -3.25 -17.47 -14.88
C ARG A 105 -4.36 -16.40 -15.01
N LYS A 106 -4.47 -15.79 -16.19
CA LYS A 106 -5.43 -14.71 -16.47
C LYS A 106 -6.88 -15.06 -16.07
N LYS A 107 -7.32 -16.31 -16.28
CA LYS A 107 -8.66 -16.77 -15.87
C LYS A 107 -8.86 -16.66 -14.37
N THR A 108 -7.91 -17.18 -13.58
CA THR A 108 -7.95 -17.11 -12.10
C THR A 108 -7.85 -15.67 -11.61
N ALA A 109 -6.96 -14.86 -12.23
CA ALA A 109 -6.83 -13.45 -11.90
C ALA A 109 -8.13 -12.67 -12.13
N ASN A 110 -8.84 -12.93 -13.23
CA ASN A 110 -10.13 -12.31 -13.52
C ASN A 110 -11.22 -12.72 -12.50
N GLN A 111 -11.24 -14.00 -12.10
CA GLN A 111 -12.18 -14.48 -11.08
C GLN A 111 -11.93 -13.80 -9.72
N LEU A 112 -10.66 -13.71 -9.32
CA LEU A 112 -10.29 -13.02 -8.08
C LEU A 112 -10.58 -11.51 -8.17
N SER A 113 -10.38 -10.88 -9.33
CA SER A 113 -10.78 -9.48 -9.55
C SER A 113 -12.28 -9.27 -9.33
N LEU A 114 -13.10 -10.18 -9.90
CA LEU A 114 -14.56 -10.07 -9.74
C LEU A 114 -14.98 -10.19 -8.28
N VAL A 115 -14.46 -11.19 -7.57
CA VAL A 115 -14.74 -11.39 -6.13
C VAL A 115 -14.28 -10.18 -5.32
N LEU A 116 -13.07 -9.68 -5.57
CA LEU A 116 -12.54 -8.50 -4.89
C LEU A 116 -13.40 -7.26 -5.15
N LEU A 117 -13.78 -7.00 -6.39
CA LEU A 117 -14.64 -5.86 -6.75
C LEU A 117 -16.01 -5.94 -6.07
N ILE A 118 -16.63 -7.13 -6.04
CA ILE A 118 -17.91 -7.33 -5.33
C ILE A 118 -17.73 -7.04 -3.84
N ALA A 119 -16.67 -7.55 -3.20
CA ALA A 119 -16.42 -7.32 -1.78
C ALA A 119 -16.17 -5.84 -1.48
N ILE A 120 -15.39 -5.14 -2.33
CA ILE A 120 -15.13 -3.70 -2.20
C ILE A 120 -16.42 -2.90 -2.38
N MET A 121 -17.23 -3.20 -3.40
CA MET A 121 -18.50 -2.50 -3.63
C MET A 121 -19.45 -2.69 -2.45
N ALA A 122 -19.63 -3.94 -1.99
CA ALA A 122 -20.49 -4.24 -0.84
C ALA A 122 -20.00 -3.50 0.42
N GLY A 123 -18.70 -3.59 0.73
CA GLY A 123 -18.12 -2.88 1.86
C GLY A 123 -18.28 -1.36 1.76
N SER A 124 -18.03 -0.78 0.59
CA SER A 124 -18.18 0.67 0.37
C SER A 124 -19.63 1.14 0.52
N ILE A 125 -20.60 0.38 0.00
CA ILE A 125 -22.02 0.67 0.18
C ILE A 125 -22.38 0.62 1.67
N CYS A 126 -21.92 -0.41 2.39
CA CYS A 126 -22.17 -0.53 3.82
C CYS A 126 -21.51 0.61 4.62
N VAL A 127 -20.30 1.06 4.25
CA VAL A 127 -19.63 2.21 4.85
C VAL A 127 -20.44 3.49 4.62
N LEU A 128 -20.96 3.71 3.42
CA LEU A 128 -21.76 4.88 3.10
C LEU A 128 -23.14 4.87 3.77
N ALA A 129 -23.74 3.69 3.93
CA ALA A 129 -25.07 3.53 4.53
C ALA A 129 -25.05 3.48 6.06
N SER A 130 -23.93 3.11 6.69
CA SER A 130 -23.85 2.99 8.16
C SER A 130 -24.02 4.36 8.81
N PRO A 131 -24.96 4.52 9.77
CA PRO A 131 -25.06 5.74 10.57
C PRO A 131 -23.79 5.97 11.40
N ILE A 132 -23.54 7.23 11.76
CA ILE A 132 -22.40 7.65 12.57
C ILE A 132 -22.86 7.88 14.01
N ASP A 133 -22.13 7.33 14.94
CA ASP A 133 -22.24 7.63 16.37
C ASP A 133 -21.33 8.82 16.70
N TYR A 134 -21.89 10.01 16.67
CA TYR A 134 -21.14 11.25 16.93
C TYR A 134 -20.58 11.35 18.35
N THR A 135 -21.07 10.55 19.30
CA THR A 135 -20.53 10.53 20.68
C THR A 135 -19.17 9.85 20.76
N LYS A 136 -18.80 9.05 19.73
CA LYS A 136 -17.51 8.35 19.63
C LYS A 136 -16.52 9.04 18.71
N VAL A 137 -16.86 10.21 18.18
CA VAL A 137 -15.96 10.96 17.31
C VAL A 137 -14.79 11.49 18.12
N ASP A 138 -13.59 11.13 17.71
CA ASP A 138 -12.35 11.70 18.20
C ASP A 138 -11.85 12.71 17.16
N VAL A 139 -11.81 13.99 17.54
CA VAL A 139 -11.41 15.08 16.63
C VAL A 139 -9.94 14.98 16.19
N ASN A 140 -9.12 14.23 16.92
CA ASN A 140 -7.69 14.11 16.65
C ASN A 140 -7.34 12.89 15.77
N ARG A 141 -8.28 11.98 15.53
CA ARG A 141 -8.02 10.78 14.75
C ARG A 141 -9.25 10.23 14.03
N LEU A 142 -9.00 9.68 12.85
CA LEU A 142 -10.00 8.92 12.11
C LEU A 142 -10.02 7.47 12.61
N THR A 143 -11.18 6.99 13.03
CA THR A 143 -11.35 5.62 13.54
C THR A 143 -12.70 5.03 13.15
N GLY A 144 -12.72 3.77 12.72
CA GLY A 144 -13.95 3.07 12.39
C GLY A 144 -14.88 2.77 13.58
N SER A 145 -14.49 3.09 14.81
CA SER A 145 -15.32 2.91 16.00
C SER A 145 -16.57 3.79 15.99
N VAL A 146 -16.57 4.86 15.19
CA VAL A 146 -17.71 5.79 15.03
C VAL A 146 -18.88 5.22 14.22
N PHE A 147 -18.71 4.11 13.48
CA PHE A 147 -19.84 3.46 12.83
C PHE A 147 -20.81 2.89 13.84
N LEU A 148 -22.10 3.14 13.65
CA LEU A 148 -23.14 2.48 14.45
C LEU A 148 -23.19 0.97 14.10
N TRP A 149 -23.08 0.64 12.84
CA TRP A 149 -23.01 -0.75 12.37
C TRP A 149 -21.58 -1.28 12.48
N GLN A 150 -21.17 -1.73 13.66
CA GLN A 150 -19.80 -2.19 13.93
C GLN A 150 -19.37 -3.36 13.03
N TRP A 151 -20.30 -4.18 12.54
CA TRP A 151 -20.02 -5.30 11.65
C TRP A 151 -19.44 -4.85 10.28
N VAL A 152 -19.71 -3.61 9.83
CA VAL A 152 -19.15 -3.04 8.60
C VAL A 152 -17.62 -3.05 8.64
N ARG A 153 -17.04 -2.99 9.80
CA ARG A 153 -15.59 -3.02 10.01
C ARG A 153 -14.95 -4.36 9.64
N TRP A 154 -15.73 -5.45 9.55
CA TRP A 154 -15.21 -6.76 9.19
C TRP A 154 -14.79 -6.86 7.73
N PHE A 155 -15.31 -6.04 6.82
CA PHE A 155 -14.84 -6.02 5.43
C PHE A 155 -13.34 -5.71 5.33
N SER A 156 -12.86 -4.76 6.13
CA SER A 156 -11.47 -4.30 6.09
C SER A 156 -10.45 -5.40 6.38
N PRO A 157 -10.51 -6.19 7.47
CA PRO A 157 -9.55 -7.26 7.72
C PRO A 157 -9.56 -8.35 6.65
N PHE A 158 -10.69 -8.70 6.05
CA PHE A 158 -10.73 -9.70 4.98
C PHE A 158 -10.07 -9.20 3.69
N ILE A 159 -10.36 -7.96 3.29
CA ILE A 159 -9.74 -7.34 2.12
C ILE A 159 -8.24 -7.11 2.35
N ASN A 160 -7.85 -6.68 3.55
CA ASN A 160 -6.43 -6.50 3.89
C ASN A 160 -5.67 -7.83 4.01
N LEU A 161 -6.33 -8.92 4.43
CA LEU A 161 -5.73 -10.26 4.39
C LEU A 161 -5.44 -10.69 2.94
N TYR A 162 -6.36 -10.42 2.02
CA TYR A 162 -6.11 -10.62 0.59
C TYR A 162 -4.89 -9.83 0.13
N ALA A 163 -4.80 -8.56 0.53
CA ALA A 163 -3.66 -7.72 0.19
C ALA A 163 -2.35 -8.25 0.78
N LEU A 164 -2.35 -8.69 2.03
CA LEU A 164 -1.20 -9.29 2.70
C LEU A 164 -0.69 -10.52 1.94
N VAL A 165 -1.59 -11.44 1.61
CA VAL A 165 -1.25 -12.71 0.94
C VAL A 165 -0.68 -12.46 -0.46
N PHE A 166 -1.33 -11.63 -1.27
CA PHE A 166 -0.96 -11.49 -2.67
C PHE A 166 0.07 -10.39 -2.91
N LEU A 167 0.11 -9.30 -2.16
CA LEU A 167 1.14 -8.27 -2.34
C LEU A 167 2.43 -8.65 -1.59
N ALA A 168 2.37 -8.79 -0.28
CA ALA A 168 3.56 -9.13 0.51
C ALA A 168 4.01 -10.57 0.23
N GLY A 169 3.12 -11.55 0.32
CA GLY A 169 3.41 -12.95 0.03
C GLY A 169 3.88 -13.16 -1.40
N GLY A 170 3.25 -12.52 -2.38
CA GLY A 170 3.66 -12.56 -3.78
C GLY A 170 5.05 -11.98 -4.02
N ALA A 171 5.38 -10.86 -3.36
CA ALA A 171 6.70 -10.25 -3.43
C ALA A 171 7.76 -11.14 -2.75
N ILE A 172 7.47 -11.72 -1.59
CA ILE A 172 8.36 -12.69 -0.91
C ILE A 172 8.63 -13.90 -1.81
N TYR A 173 7.59 -14.48 -2.39
CA TYR A 173 7.72 -15.60 -3.32
C TYR A 173 8.59 -15.23 -4.54
N SER A 174 8.38 -14.05 -5.11
CA SER A 174 9.16 -13.56 -6.24
C SER A 174 10.63 -13.33 -5.85
N ALA A 175 10.89 -12.70 -4.69
CA ALA A 175 12.24 -12.50 -4.18
C ALA A 175 12.98 -13.84 -4.00
N TRP A 176 12.34 -14.82 -3.35
CA TRP A 176 12.87 -16.16 -3.16
C TRP A 176 13.20 -16.85 -4.49
N ARG A 177 12.28 -16.77 -5.47
CA ARG A 177 12.46 -17.36 -6.79
C ARG A 177 13.64 -16.75 -7.54
N TYR A 178 13.76 -15.42 -7.57
CA TYR A 178 14.87 -14.74 -8.23
C TYR A 178 16.20 -14.97 -7.50
N GLY A 179 16.21 -14.99 -6.17
CA GLY A 179 17.39 -15.32 -5.38
C GLY A 179 17.91 -16.73 -5.62
N LYS A 180 17.00 -17.72 -5.62
CA LYS A 180 17.37 -19.14 -5.88
C LYS A 180 17.89 -19.37 -7.29
N GLN A 181 17.35 -18.68 -8.28
CA GLN A 181 17.76 -18.82 -9.68
C GLN A 181 19.01 -18.00 -10.00
N GLN A 182 19.47 -17.14 -9.08
CA GLN A 182 20.57 -16.17 -9.32
C GLN A 182 20.40 -15.39 -10.64
N SER A 183 19.14 -15.21 -11.06
CA SER A 183 18.81 -14.66 -12.38
C SER A 183 18.92 -13.13 -12.43
N SER A 184 18.66 -12.45 -11.32
CA SER A 184 18.76 -11.00 -11.20
C SER A 184 18.74 -10.55 -9.74
N ALA A 185 19.84 -9.95 -9.29
CA ALA A 185 19.96 -9.36 -7.97
C ALA A 185 18.97 -8.19 -7.78
N ASN A 186 18.79 -7.37 -8.83
CA ASN A 186 17.88 -6.22 -8.78
C ASN A 186 16.42 -6.66 -8.61
N ARG A 187 15.99 -7.72 -9.28
CA ARG A 187 14.63 -8.26 -9.10
C ARG A 187 14.43 -8.87 -7.72
N CYS A 188 15.45 -9.57 -7.20
CA CYS A 188 15.39 -10.08 -5.84
C CYS A 188 15.27 -8.93 -4.83
N ALA A 189 16.21 -7.97 -4.86
CA ALA A 189 16.22 -6.82 -3.96
C ALA A 189 14.94 -5.97 -4.09
N GLY A 190 14.49 -5.72 -5.34
CA GLY A 190 13.26 -4.98 -5.59
C GLY A 190 12.02 -5.63 -4.97
N ASN A 191 11.89 -6.95 -5.07
CA ASN A 191 10.78 -7.68 -4.45
C ASN A 191 10.89 -7.71 -2.92
N VAL A 192 12.10 -7.75 -2.35
CA VAL A 192 12.30 -7.61 -0.88
C VAL A 192 11.81 -6.24 -0.41
N LEU A 193 12.15 -5.16 -1.13
CA LEU A 193 11.68 -3.81 -0.79
C LEU A 193 10.15 -3.70 -0.90
N ILE A 194 9.54 -4.27 -1.94
CA ILE A 194 8.08 -4.29 -2.09
C ILE A 194 7.44 -5.07 -0.94
N ALA A 195 7.98 -6.23 -0.57
CA ALA A 195 7.47 -7.03 0.55
C ALA A 195 7.55 -6.26 1.87
N ALA A 196 8.69 -5.65 2.17
CA ALA A 196 8.87 -4.83 3.37
C ALA A 196 7.88 -3.65 3.38
N GLY A 197 7.77 -2.92 2.27
CA GLY A 197 6.82 -1.81 2.14
C GLY A 197 5.36 -2.24 2.30
N ALA A 198 4.99 -3.42 1.77
CA ALA A 198 3.63 -3.94 1.88
C ALA A 198 3.21 -4.32 3.31
N LEU A 199 4.18 -4.63 4.20
CA LEU A 199 3.92 -4.98 5.60
C LEU A 199 3.78 -3.76 6.51
N LEU A 200 4.46 -2.66 6.20
CA LEU A 200 4.55 -1.48 7.07
C LEU A 200 3.19 -0.87 7.44
N PRO A 201 2.22 -0.66 6.52
CA PRO A 201 0.94 -0.07 6.88
C PRO A 201 0.13 -0.94 7.86
N GLY A 202 0.27 -2.27 7.77
CA GLY A 202 -0.34 -3.20 8.72
C GLY A 202 0.24 -3.03 10.14
N ILE A 203 1.54 -2.81 10.24
CA ILE A 203 2.23 -2.52 11.51
C ILE A 203 1.72 -1.17 12.06
N GLY A 204 1.75 -0.09 11.26
CA GLY A 204 1.24 1.22 11.64
C GLY A 204 -0.22 1.19 12.06
N GLY A 205 -1.08 0.52 11.29
CA GLY A 205 -2.48 0.32 11.62
C GLY A 205 -2.71 -0.46 12.93
N THR A 206 -1.78 -1.30 13.34
CA THR A 206 -1.82 -1.96 14.66
C THR A 206 -1.55 -0.96 15.77
N PHE A 207 -0.55 -0.09 15.61
CA PHE A 207 -0.23 0.96 16.59
C PHE A 207 -1.36 1.98 16.78
N THR A 208 -2.13 2.29 15.74
CA THR A 208 -3.29 3.19 15.85
C THR A 208 -4.36 2.64 16.79
N ARG A 209 -4.50 1.31 16.92
CA ARG A 209 -5.44 0.68 17.88
C ARG A 209 -5.03 0.93 19.32
N PHE A 210 -3.75 1.17 19.57
CA PHE A 210 -3.20 1.54 20.89
C PHE A 210 -3.10 3.05 21.09
N GLY A 211 -3.67 3.87 20.20
CA GLY A 211 -3.70 5.32 20.32
C GLY A 211 -2.54 6.06 19.65
N HIS A 212 -1.64 5.36 18.98
CA HIS A 212 -0.45 5.91 18.34
C HIS A 212 -0.65 6.10 16.83
N THR A 213 -1.41 7.12 16.44
CA THR A 213 -1.71 7.42 15.02
C THR A 213 -0.47 7.89 14.25
N GLU A 214 0.47 8.51 14.92
CA GLU A 214 1.73 8.98 14.37
C GLU A 214 2.53 7.87 13.68
N TRP A 215 2.50 6.65 14.20
CA TRP A 215 3.17 5.49 13.60
C TRP A 215 2.56 5.09 12.26
N LEU A 216 1.26 5.28 12.08
CA LEU A 216 0.61 5.02 10.81
C LEU A 216 1.20 5.91 9.71
N TYR A 217 1.27 7.22 9.94
CA TYR A 217 1.77 8.18 8.95
C TYR A 217 3.24 7.92 8.58
N VAL A 218 4.06 7.58 9.58
CA VAL A 218 5.48 7.23 9.35
C VAL A 218 5.58 5.95 8.52
N THR A 219 4.86 4.90 8.90
CA THR A 219 4.93 3.62 8.20
C THR A 219 4.35 3.68 6.79
N GLU A 220 3.32 4.48 6.55
CA GLU A 220 2.76 4.71 5.21
C GLU A 220 3.75 5.42 4.29
N LEU A 221 4.43 6.47 4.78
CA LEU A 221 5.44 7.15 4.00
C LEU A 221 6.56 6.20 3.59
N PHE A 222 7.13 5.46 4.55
CA PHE A 222 8.20 4.51 4.27
C PHE A 222 7.72 3.35 3.38
N ALA A 223 6.50 2.86 3.57
CA ALA A 223 5.90 1.84 2.73
C ALA A 223 5.89 2.26 1.25
N LEU A 224 5.39 3.45 0.99
CA LEU A 224 5.30 3.98 -0.37
C LEU A 224 6.69 4.16 -1.01
N ILE A 225 7.66 4.69 -0.26
CA ILE A 225 9.04 4.85 -0.72
C ILE A 225 9.66 3.49 -1.07
N LEU A 226 9.52 2.48 -0.18
CA LEU A 226 10.07 1.15 -0.41
C LEU A 226 9.43 0.45 -1.60
N ILE A 227 8.11 0.56 -1.77
CA ILE A 227 7.40 -0.01 -2.93
C ILE A 227 7.87 0.67 -4.21
N TRP A 228 8.02 2.00 -4.22
CA TRP A 228 8.51 2.73 -5.39
C TRP A 228 9.95 2.37 -5.76
N LEU A 229 10.85 2.35 -4.77
CA LEU A 229 12.24 1.93 -4.98
C LEU A 229 12.31 0.48 -5.49
N GLY A 230 11.54 -0.43 -4.91
CA GLY A 230 11.45 -1.81 -5.36
C GLY A 230 10.98 -1.93 -6.79
N TYR A 231 9.91 -1.20 -7.14
CA TYR A 231 9.44 -1.09 -8.52
C TYR A 231 10.50 -0.53 -9.48
N ALA A 232 11.21 0.52 -9.08
CA ALA A 232 12.25 1.14 -9.91
C ALA A 232 13.41 0.19 -10.17
N LEU A 233 13.86 -0.57 -9.18
CA LEU A 233 14.90 -1.60 -9.34
C LEU A 233 14.47 -2.69 -10.33
N ILE A 234 13.23 -3.18 -10.21
CA ILE A 234 12.71 -4.22 -11.10
C ILE A 234 12.56 -3.70 -12.53
N LYS A 235 12.00 -2.49 -12.68
CA LYS A 235 11.77 -1.87 -13.99
C LYS A 235 13.06 -1.60 -14.76
N ASN A 236 14.11 -1.16 -14.05
CA ASN A 236 15.39 -0.79 -14.65
C ASN A 236 16.36 -1.98 -14.76
N ASP A 237 15.91 -3.19 -14.41
CA ASP A 237 16.73 -4.39 -14.55
C ASP A 237 16.90 -4.76 -16.01
N PRO A 238 18.16 -4.80 -16.55
CA PRO A 238 18.41 -5.14 -17.94
C PRO A 238 18.10 -6.60 -18.33
N GLY A 239 17.65 -7.40 -17.33
CA GLY A 239 17.47 -8.83 -17.51
C GLY A 239 18.80 -9.61 -17.52
N PRO A 240 18.77 -10.95 -17.72
CA PRO A 240 19.98 -11.74 -17.79
C PRO A 240 20.79 -11.31 -19.02
N THR A 241 22.01 -10.86 -18.81
CA THR A 241 22.95 -10.49 -19.88
C THR A 241 23.19 -11.72 -20.78
N ILE A 242 23.32 -11.52 -22.10
CA ILE A 242 23.59 -12.57 -23.07
C ILE A 242 24.73 -13.47 -22.60
N HIS A 243 25.78 -12.91 -21.97
CA HIS A 243 26.89 -13.67 -21.38
C HIS A 243 26.47 -14.65 -20.27
N ALA A 244 25.46 -14.32 -19.46
CA ALA A 244 24.96 -15.21 -18.41
C ALA A 244 24.12 -16.36 -19.01
N VAL A 245 23.39 -16.07 -20.10
CA VAL A 245 22.62 -17.09 -20.86
C VAL A 245 23.58 -18.05 -21.56
N THR A 246 24.61 -17.51 -22.22
CA THR A 246 25.63 -18.32 -22.93
C THR A 246 26.44 -19.21 -21.98
N ARG A 247 26.78 -18.67 -20.79
CA ARG A 247 27.47 -19.44 -19.75
C ARG A 247 26.61 -20.56 -19.16
N ARG A 248 25.31 -20.33 -18.96
CA ARG A 248 24.35 -21.37 -18.52
C ARG A 248 24.09 -22.43 -19.58
N ALA A 249 24.10 -22.05 -20.86
CA ALA A 249 24.03 -22.98 -21.97
C ALA A 249 25.30 -23.84 -22.06
N ALA A 250 26.47 -23.24 -21.85
CA ALA A 250 27.76 -23.95 -21.83
C ALA A 250 27.89 -24.88 -20.59
N ASP A 251 27.32 -24.49 -19.45
CA ASP A 251 27.32 -25.29 -18.21
C ASP A 251 26.24 -26.41 -18.19
N GLY A 252 25.55 -26.65 -19.32
CA GLY A 252 24.54 -27.71 -19.45
C GLY A 252 23.29 -27.56 -18.56
N LYS A 253 23.08 -26.39 -17.96
CA LYS A 253 21.96 -26.11 -17.02
C LYS A 253 20.68 -25.60 -17.68
N LEU A 254 20.65 -25.45 -18.99
CA LEU A 254 19.43 -25.28 -19.78
C LEU A 254 18.96 -26.68 -20.18
N GLY A 255 18.14 -27.29 -19.30
CA GLY A 255 17.35 -28.45 -19.72
C GLY A 255 16.39 -27.98 -20.80
N LEU A 256 16.64 -28.41 -22.03
CA LEU A 256 15.65 -28.42 -23.10
C LEU A 256 14.60 -29.47 -22.69
N ASN A 257 13.50 -29.03 -22.10
CA ASN A 257 12.21 -29.73 -22.08
C ASN A 257 11.12 -28.69 -22.24
#